data_a592a1760fbdaa702dd752f2f19e204a
#
_entry.id   a592a1760fbdaa702dd752f2f19e204a
#
_cell.length_a   1.000
_cell.length_b   1.000
_cell.length_c   1.000
_cell.angle_alpha   90.00
_cell.angle_beta   90.00
_cell.angle_gamma   90.00
#
_symmetry.space_group_name_H-M   'P 1'
#
loop_
_entity.id
_entity.type
_entity.pdbx_description
1 polymer ?
#
loop_
_entity_poly.entity_id
_entity_poly.type
_entity_poly.pdbx_seq_one_letter_code
_entity_poly.pdbx_strand_id
1 'polypeptide(L)'
;MGTSRRQFLGLTAAAVGTAAVGITTQANATCRATGTLYLGTYTSESGGGTGIGLASYDTVTGQITSTGALAGVQDPSFLILSANGRNLYAVNEQSTGGVTAVAVDSPGNLRVLNRQPNGGSAPCHLALVANGKYLLSANYSSGDIAVHPVKTDGSLAARTDLVKHVGSAPHAHQVVQDPTGNYVLAVDLGTDTVYTYTIANGKLSLKSQAKVKTGAGPRHLAFHPNGRYAYVANELNSTINVLQYDGATGKVTTGAAQTTVPAGSPTNYPGEVIVSPDGRFVYLSNRGHNSIAVFAVESGGATLRRIGTPTCGGDWPRHVTLDPTGKLMFVSNQRSNNVATLQVDTATGLLTKKSSFTAPIPVCVLPG
;
A
#
# COMPACT_ATOMS: atom_id res chain seq x y z
N MET A 1 -44.02 27.57 -52.68
CA MET A 1 -45.12 28.41 -52.24
C MET A 1 -44.75 28.75 -50.76
N GLY A 2 -44.18 29.87 -50.41
CA GLY A 2 -44.71 31.25 -50.40
C GLY A 2 -45.21 31.45 -48.96
N THR A 3 -44.83 32.31 -48.18
CA THR A 3 -44.44 33.72 -48.03
C THR A 3 -44.44 34.00 -46.51
N SER A 4 -43.44 34.58 -45.86
CA SER A 4 -43.09 36.01 -45.75
C SER A 4 -43.91 36.87 -44.80
N ARG A 5 -43.12 37.61 -43.92
CA ARG A 5 -43.30 38.98 -43.38
C ARG A 5 -43.85 39.13 -41.99
N ARG A 6 -43.14 39.77 -41.13
CA ARG A 6 -42.64 41.14 -40.88
C ARG A 6 -43.23 41.73 -39.60
N GLN A 7 -42.33 42.13 -38.70
CA GLN A 7 -42.22 43.41 -37.95
C GLN A 7 -43.46 44.12 -37.41
N PHE A 8 -43.38 44.46 -36.09
CA PHE A 8 -43.62 45.85 -35.69
C PHE A 8 -42.88 46.22 -34.39
N LEU A 9 -42.22 47.35 -34.42
CA LEU A 9 -41.60 48.06 -33.31
C LEU A 9 -42.67 48.64 -32.37
N GLY A 10 -42.36 48.71 -31.07
CA GLY A 10 -43.03 49.60 -30.13
C GLY A 10 -42.04 50.03 -29.07
N LEU A 11 -41.47 51.23 -29.18
CA LEU A 11 -40.78 51.93 -28.10
C LEU A 11 -41.77 52.53 -27.10
N THR A 12 -41.52 52.35 -25.78
CA THR A 12 -41.89 53.34 -24.77
C THR A 12 -40.83 53.39 -23.68
N ALA A 13 -40.45 54.58 -23.31
CA ALA A 13 -39.36 55.01 -22.50
C ALA A 13 -39.69 55.04 -20.97
N ALA A 14 -38.64 54.84 -20.19
CA ALA A 14 -38.24 55.45 -18.94
C ALA A 14 -39.02 55.16 -17.63
N ALA A 15 -38.28 54.52 -16.68
CA ALA A 15 -38.18 54.99 -15.32
C ALA A 15 -36.85 54.51 -14.73
N VAL A 16 -35.95 55.42 -14.31
CA VAL A 16 -34.68 55.15 -13.64
C VAL A 16 -34.98 54.85 -12.21
N GLY A 17 -34.83 53.62 -11.78
CA GLY A 17 -34.81 53.22 -10.38
C GLY A 17 -33.43 52.66 -10.05
N THR A 18 -32.62 53.39 -9.30
CA THR A 18 -31.33 52.92 -8.75
C THR A 18 -31.62 51.91 -7.64
N ALA A 19 -31.60 50.63 -8.00
CA ALA A 19 -31.54 49.54 -7.02
C ALA A 19 -30.05 49.21 -6.78
N ALA A 20 -29.58 49.45 -5.56
CA ALA A 20 -28.30 48.97 -5.07
C ALA A 20 -28.31 47.43 -5.09
N VAL A 21 -27.64 46.83 -6.04
CA VAL A 21 -27.40 45.37 -6.07
C VAL A 21 -26.32 45.10 -5.02
N GLY A 22 -26.75 44.63 -3.86
CA GLY A 22 -25.84 44.03 -2.89
C GLY A 22 -25.25 42.75 -3.53
N ILE A 23 -23.99 42.81 -3.93
CA ILE A 23 -23.24 41.63 -4.35
C ILE A 23 -22.96 40.82 -3.08
N THR A 24 -23.85 39.90 -2.73
CA THR A 24 -23.53 38.82 -1.81
C THR A 24 -22.56 37.89 -2.54
N THR A 25 -21.28 38.01 -2.27
CA THR A 25 -20.30 36.98 -2.62
C THR A 25 -20.68 35.75 -1.84
N GLN A 26 -21.49 34.87 -2.44
CA GLN A 26 -21.57 33.47 -2.00
C GLN A 26 -20.15 32.90 -2.20
N ALA A 27 -19.43 32.73 -1.12
CA ALA A 27 -18.26 31.87 -1.11
C ALA A 27 -18.76 30.48 -1.57
N ASN A 28 -18.49 30.12 -2.82
CA ASN A 28 -18.61 28.75 -3.27
C ASN A 28 -17.67 27.95 -2.39
N ALA A 29 -18.21 27.31 -1.37
CA ALA A 29 -17.56 26.21 -0.68
C ALA A 29 -17.39 25.13 -1.73
N THR A 30 -16.26 25.14 -2.46
CA THR A 30 -15.83 24.01 -3.27
C THR A 30 -15.81 22.83 -2.32
N CYS A 31 -16.71 21.89 -2.52
CA CYS A 31 -16.74 20.64 -1.78
C CYS A 31 -15.39 19.98 -2.05
N ARG A 32 -14.45 20.08 -1.09
CA ARG A 32 -13.12 19.49 -1.20
C ARG A 32 -13.32 17.99 -1.25
N ALA A 33 -12.85 17.34 -2.30
CA ALA A 33 -12.90 15.90 -2.40
C ALA A 33 -12.02 15.31 -1.28
N THR A 34 -12.61 14.46 -0.44
CA THR A 34 -11.92 13.78 0.66
C THR A 34 -11.80 12.30 0.32
N GLY A 35 -10.64 11.72 0.63
CA GLY A 35 -10.43 10.28 0.63
C GLY A 35 -10.44 9.71 2.05
N THR A 36 -10.60 8.41 2.16
CA THR A 36 -10.52 7.67 3.43
C THR A 36 -9.12 7.08 3.60
N LEU A 37 -8.63 6.99 4.85
CA LEU A 37 -7.43 6.26 5.22
C LEU A 37 -7.74 5.28 6.36
N TYR A 38 -7.20 4.08 6.24
CA TYR A 38 -7.13 3.08 7.30
C TYR A 38 -5.68 2.99 7.78
N LEU A 39 -5.48 3.04 9.11
CA LEU A 39 -4.16 3.07 9.73
C LEU A 39 -3.92 1.81 10.54
N GLY A 40 -2.89 1.05 10.18
CA GLY A 40 -2.39 -0.07 10.97
C GLY A 40 -1.39 0.41 12.02
N THR A 41 -1.41 -0.24 13.20
CA THR A 41 -0.59 0.13 14.35
C THR A 41 -0.21 -1.11 15.17
N TYR A 42 0.74 -0.96 16.10
CA TYR A 42 0.95 -1.91 17.17
C TYR A 42 0.17 -1.47 18.41
N THR A 43 -0.86 -2.25 18.77
CA THR A 43 -1.71 -1.97 19.94
C THR A 43 -1.10 -2.48 21.24
N SER A 44 -0.21 -3.46 21.15
CA SER A 44 0.50 -4.06 22.31
C SER A 44 1.70 -3.24 22.76
N GLU A 45 2.20 -2.31 21.95
CA GLU A 45 3.30 -1.43 22.33
C GLU A 45 2.82 -0.23 23.15
N SER A 46 3.64 0.24 24.08
CA SER A 46 3.36 1.46 24.85
C SER A 46 3.24 2.67 23.92
N GLY A 47 2.13 3.39 23.97
CA GLY A 47 1.81 4.48 23.06
C GLY A 47 1.21 4.04 21.73
N GLY A 48 0.89 2.75 21.58
CA GLY A 48 0.20 2.21 20.39
C GLY A 48 -1.27 2.61 20.29
N GLY A 49 -1.87 2.30 19.14
CA GLY A 49 -3.30 2.56 18.89
C GLY A 49 -4.22 1.56 19.61
N THR A 50 -5.53 1.77 19.49
CA THR A 50 -6.55 0.88 20.09
C THR A 50 -7.05 -0.19 19.14
N GLY A 51 -6.61 -0.17 17.88
CA GLY A 51 -7.04 -1.05 16.79
C GLY A 51 -6.77 -0.39 15.44
N ILE A 52 -7.65 -0.57 14.44
CA ILE A 52 -7.50 0.04 13.12
C ILE A 52 -7.91 1.51 13.21
N GLY A 53 -6.96 2.42 12.98
CA GLY A 53 -7.23 3.86 12.94
C GLY A 53 -8.02 4.26 11.69
N LEU A 54 -8.90 5.25 11.84
CA LEU A 54 -9.72 5.81 10.78
C LEU A 54 -9.40 7.28 10.59
N ALA A 55 -9.18 7.70 9.36
CA ALA A 55 -8.94 9.08 9.01
C ALA A 55 -9.52 9.43 7.65
N SER A 56 -9.70 10.71 7.39
CA SER A 56 -9.94 11.27 6.07
C SER A 56 -8.76 12.13 5.65
N TYR A 57 -8.57 12.33 4.35
CA TYR A 57 -7.58 13.27 3.83
C TYR A 57 -8.18 14.15 2.74
N ASP A 58 -7.74 15.38 2.68
CA ASP A 58 -8.05 16.31 1.59
C ASP A 58 -7.19 15.95 0.37
N THR A 59 -7.80 15.64 -0.77
CA THR A 59 -7.12 15.14 -1.97
C THR A 59 -6.25 16.20 -2.66
N VAL A 60 -6.39 17.48 -2.29
CA VAL A 60 -5.60 18.60 -2.84
C VAL A 60 -4.44 18.94 -1.91
N THR A 61 -4.74 19.15 -0.62
CA THR A 61 -3.73 19.59 0.36
C THR A 61 -2.99 18.42 0.99
N GLY A 62 -3.54 17.21 0.96
CA GLY A 62 -3.01 16.04 1.65
C GLY A 62 -3.12 16.10 3.17
N GLN A 63 -3.88 17.06 3.71
CA GLN A 63 -4.10 17.18 5.15
C GLN A 63 -4.97 16.02 5.64
N ILE A 64 -4.49 15.32 6.66
CA ILE A 64 -5.18 14.17 7.27
C ILE A 64 -5.89 14.62 8.54
N THR A 65 -7.11 14.11 8.74
CA THR A 65 -7.93 14.34 9.93
C THR A 65 -8.43 13.01 10.48
N SER A 66 -8.24 12.74 11.78
CA SER A 66 -8.76 11.54 12.43
C SER A 66 -10.29 11.55 12.42
N THR A 67 -10.88 10.39 12.11
CA THR A 67 -12.35 10.19 12.19
C THR A 67 -12.72 9.12 13.22
N GLY A 68 -11.74 8.49 13.89
CA GLY A 68 -11.97 7.49 14.93
C GLY A 68 -11.05 6.28 14.82
N ALA A 69 -11.50 5.16 15.37
CA ALA A 69 -10.82 3.86 15.25
C ALA A 69 -11.82 2.71 15.43
N LEU A 70 -11.58 1.59 14.75
CA LEU A 70 -12.18 0.30 15.09
C LEU A 70 -11.33 -0.34 16.18
N ALA A 71 -11.77 -0.23 17.42
CA ALA A 71 -11.06 -0.77 18.57
C ALA A 71 -11.11 -2.31 18.64
N GLY A 72 -10.16 -2.90 19.39
CA GLY A 72 -10.14 -4.34 19.71
C GLY A 72 -9.49 -5.25 18.65
N VAL A 73 -9.08 -4.74 17.49
CA VAL A 73 -8.24 -5.47 16.55
C VAL A 73 -6.79 -5.36 17.03
N GLN A 74 -6.23 -6.47 17.48
CA GLN A 74 -4.90 -6.51 18.09
C GLN A 74 -3.81 -6.48 17.03
N ASP A 75 -2.81 -5.60 17.20
CA ASP A 75 -1.64 -5.44 16.35
C ASP A 75 -1.95 -5.53 14.84
N PRO A 76 -2.88 -4.69 14.31
CA PRO A 76 -3.24 -4.68 12.90
C PRO A 76 -2.14 -4.00 12.08
N SER A 77 -0.93 -4.58 12.06
CA SER A 77 0.26 -3.95 11.49
C SER A 77 0.27 -3.90 9.97
N PHE A 78 -0.55 -4.72 9.30
CA PHE A 78 -0.72 -4.66 7.85
C PHE A 78 -2.19 -4.85 7.48
N LEU A 79 -2.65 -4.03 6.52
CA LEU A 79 -4.05 -3.92 6.09
C LEU A 79 -4.15 -4.06 4.58
N ILE A 80 -5.19 -4.74 4.10
CA ILE A 80 -5.58 -4.72 2.68
C ILE A 80 -7.10 -4.58 2.54
N LEU A 81 -7.52 -3.96 1.43
CA LEU A 81 -8.93 -3.82 1.06
C LEU A 81 -9.28 -4.83 -0.03
N SER A 82 -10.50 -5.38 0.00
CA SER A 82 -11.03 -6.14 -1.13
C SER A 82 -11.22 -5.24 -2.34
N ALA A 83 -11.17 -5.80 -3.55
CA ALA A 83 -11.28 -5.03 -4.79
C ALA A 83 -12.60 -4.23 -4.93
N ASN A 84 -13.66 -4.67 -4.26
CA ASN A 84 -14.95 -3.96 -4.23
C ASN A 84 -15.07 -2.97 -3.06
N GLY A 85 -14.03 -2.80 -2.24
CA GLY A 85 -14.00 -1.90 -1.08
C GLY A 85 -14.89 -2.30 0.09
N ARG A 86 -15.56 -3.46 0.04
CA ARG A 86 -16.53 -3.85 1.08
C ARG A 86 -15.95 -4.60 2.27
N ASN A 87 -14.72 -5.10 2.14
CA ASN A 87 -14.05 -5.83 3.20
C ASN A 87 -12.63 -5.33 3.37
N LEU A 88 -12.23 -5.14 4.62
CA LEU A 88 -10.88 -4.85 5.05
C LEU A 88 -10.34 -6.07 5.81
N TYR A 89 -9.09 -6.43 5.56
CA TYR A 89 -8.43 -7.52 6.26
C TYR A 89 -7.19 -6.99 6.94
N ALA A 90 -6.97 -7.47 8.17
CA ALA A 90 -5.82 -7.12 8.98
C ALA A 90 -5.08 -8.37 9.44
N VAL A 91 -3.75 -8.32 9.50
CA VAL A 91 -2.99 -9.25 10.32
C VAL A 91 -3.23 -8.95 11.80
N ASN A 92 -3.00 -9.95 12.65
CA ASN A 92 -2.77 -9.74 14.07
C ASN A 92 -1.33 -10.20 14.35
N GLU A 93 -0.38 -9.25 14.28
CA GLU A 93 1.07 -9.52 14.35
C GLU A 93 1.50 -9.85 15.78
N GLN A 94 1.12 -11.03 16.24
CA GLN A 94 1.37 -11.54 17.58
C GLN A 94 2.10 -12.88 17.52
N SER A 95 2.67 -13.33 18.66
CA SER A 95 3.30 -14.66 18.76
C SER A 95 2.32 -15.77 18.42
N THR A 96 1.06 -15.66 18.83
CA THR A 96 -0.05 -16.50 18.34
C THR A 96 -0.78 -15.71 17.25
N GLY A 97 -0.28 -15.82 16.02
CA GLY A 97 -0.72 -15.03 14.89
C GLY A 97 -2.17 -15.31 14.48
N GLY A 98 -2.79 -14.31 13.89
CA GLY A 98 -4.14 -14.39 13.35
C GLY A 98 -4.37 -13.42 12.20
N VAL A 99 -5.54 -13.53 11.61
CA VAL A 99 -6.06 -12.62 10.58
C VAL A 99 -7.49 -12.23 10.93
N THR A 100 -7.81 -10.95 10.80
CA THR A 100 -9.13 -10.39 11.11
C THR A 100 -9.80 -9.90 9.84
N ALA A 101 -11.05 -10.32 9.61
CA ALA A 101 -11.92 -9.81 8.56
C ALA A 101 -12.85 -8.74 9.13
N VAL A 102 -13.02 -7.65 8.40
CA VAL A 102 -13.80 -6.48 8.78
C VAL A 102 -14.72 -6.11 7.61
N ALA A 103 -16.00 -5.89 7.86
CA ALA A 103 -16.91 -5.28 6.90
C ALA A 103 -16.70 -3.77 6.87
N VAL A 104 -16.73 -3.19 5.67
CA VAL A 104 -16.80 -1.75 5.42
C VAL A 104 -18.23 -1.44 4.98
N ASP A 105 -19.08 -1.11 5.95
CA ASP A 105 -20.50 -0.81 5.68
C ASP A 105 -20.67 0.54 4.96
N SER A 106 -19.77 1.49 5.25
CA SER A 106 -19.55 2.75 4.53
C SER A 106 -18.16 3.30 4.89
N PRO A 107 -17.62 4.32 4.18
CA PRO A 107 -16.38 4.96 4.55
C PRO A 107 -16.35 5.38 6.02
N GLY A 108 -15.38 4.85 6.78
CA GLY A 108 -15.26 5.12 8.23
C GLY A 108 -16.21 4.32 9.13
N ASN A 109 -17.11 3.51 8.60
CA ASN A 109 -17.99 2.62 9.40
C ASN A 109 -17.56 1.16 9.21
N LEU A 110 -16.83 0.66 10.19
CA LEU A 110 -16.23 -0.67 10.17
C LEU A 110 -16.85 -1.59 11.23
N ARG A 111 -16.97 -2.87 10.89
CA ARG A 111 -17.47 -3.91 11.79
C ARG A 111 -16.67 -5.20 11.63
N VAL A 112 -16.11 -5.73 12.72
CA VAL A 112 -15.43 -7.03 12.69
C VAL A 112 -16.41 -8.14 12.28
N LEU A 113 -16.05 -8.89 11.24
CA LEU A 113 -16.79 -10.09 10.83
C LEU A 113 -16.35 -11.31 11.64
N ASN A 114 -15.05 -11.58 11.63
CA ASN A 114 -14.46 -12.63 12.44
C ASN A 114 -12.92 -12.50 12.49
N ARG A 115 -12.31 -13.26 13.39
CA ARG A 115 -10.87 -13.52 13.48
C ARG A 115 -10.63 -15.00 13.28
N GLN A 116 -9.55 -15.37 12.57
CA GLN A 116 -9.08 -16.73 12.41
C GLN A 116 -7.63 -16.86 12.87
N PRO A 117 -7.28 -17.91 13.65
CA PRO A 117 -5.88 -18.24 13.92
C PRO A 117 -5.22 -18.70 12.62
N ASN A 118 -4.05 -18.11 12.28
CA ASN A 118 -3.33 -18.51 11.07
C ASN A 118 -2.33 -19.65 11.28
N GLY A 119 -2.06 -20.01 12.53
CA GLY A 119 -1.19 -21.13 12.89
C GLY A 119 0.30 -20.85 12.77
N GLY A 120 0.67 -19.65 12.36
CA GLY A 120 2.03 -19.13 12.38
C GLY A 120 2.20 -18.05 13.43
N SER A 121 3.39 -17.44 13.48
CA SER A 121 3.78 -16.41 14.43
C SER A 121 4.22 -15.14 13.73
N ALA A 122 3.80 -13.98 14.24
CA ALA A 122 4.06 -12.64 13.73
C ALA A 122 3.70 -12.50 12.24
N PRO A 123 2.40 -12.65 11.86
CA PRO A 123 1.96 -12.35 10.50
C PRO A 123 2.14 -10.86 10.22
N CYS A 124 2.88 -10.52 9.15
CA CYS A 124 3.27 -9.14 8.84
C CYS A 124 2.81 -8.65 7.46
N HIS A 125 2.21 -9.52 6.65
CA HIS A 125 1.71 -9.14 5.33
C HIS A 125 0.52 -10.01 4.92
N LEU A 126 -0.37 -9.44 4.07
CA LEU A 126 -1.55 -10.09 3.51
C LEU A 126 -1.63 -9.93 2.00
N ALA A 127 -2.27 -10.88 1.34
CA ALA A 127 -2.74 -10.74 -0.04
C ALA A 127 -4.06 -11.47 -0.26
N LEU A 128 -4.97 -10.86 -1.02
CA LEU A 128 -6.10 -11.54 -1.63
C LEU A 128 -5.67 -12.13 -2.97
N VAL A 129 -5.92 -13.41 -3.18
CA VAL A 129 -5.53 -14.13 -4.40
C VAL A 129 -6.69 -14.90 -5.01
N ALA A 130 -6.52 -15.40 -6.24
CA ALA A 130 -7.53 -16.14 -6.98
C ALA A 130 -8.87 -15.37 -7.03
N ASN A 131 -8.84 -14.12 -7.46
CA ASN A 131 -9.99 -13.21 -7.53
C ASN A 131 -10.69 -13.04 -6.16
N GLY A 132 -9.91 -12.93 -5.09
CA GLY A 132 -10.40 -12.72 -3.73
C GLY A 132 -10.96 -13.96 -3.04
N LYS A 133 -10.80 -15.16 -3.62
CA LYS A 133 -11.28 -16.42 -3.02
C LYS A 133 -10.49 -16.83 -1.79
N TYR A 134 -9.22 -16.41 -1.70
CA TYR A 134 -8.34 -16.76 -0.60
C TYR A 134 -7.62 -15.53 -0.08
N LEU A 135 -7.48 -15.43 1.24
CA LEU A 135 -6.59 -14.54 1.94
C LEU A 135 -5.35 -15.34 2.35
N LEU A 136 -4.18 -14.84 1.97
CA LEU A 136 -2.90 -15.38 2.41
C LEU A 136 -2.24 -14.43 3.40
N SER A 137 -1.52 -14.98 4.38
CA SER A 137 -0.64 -14.22 5.27
C SER A 137 0.79 -14.76 5.23
N ALA A 138 1.78 -13.85 5.25
CA ALA A 138 3.18 -14.18 5.51
C ALA A 138 3.47 -14.03 6.99
N ASN A 139 4.03 -15.05 7.63
CA ASN A 139 4.29 -15.14 9.06
C ASN A 139 5.80 -15.03 9.30
N TYR A 140 6.26 -13.89 9.80
CA TYR A 140 7.67 -13.55 9.90
C TYR A 140 8.43 -14.48 10.85
N SER A 141 7.95 -14.62 12.09
CA SER A 141 8.71 -15.35 13.11
C SER A 141 8.68 -16.86 12.95
N SER A 142 7.63 -17.42 12.33
CA SER A 142 7.56 -18.86 12.04
C SER A 142 8.08 -19.24 10.65
N GLY A 143 8.23 -18.27 9.74
CA GLY A 143 8.77 -18.48 8.39
C GLY A 143 7.86 -19.33 7.50
N ASP A 144 6.55 -19.07 7.54
CA ASP A 144 5.55 -19.81 6.79
C ASP A 144 4.47 -18.91 6.18
N ILE A 145 3.65 -19.47 5.30
CA ILE A 145 2.52 -18.82 4.65
C ILE A 145 1.25 -19.58 4.99
N ALA A 146 0.22 -18.88 5.48
CA ALA A 146 -1.09 -19.44 5.75
C ALA A 146 -2.11 -19.06 4.67
N VAL A 147 -3.07 -19.93 4.40
CA VAL A 147 -4.15 -19.75 3.42
C VAL A 147 -5.51 -19.88 4.10
N HIS A 148 -6.35 -18.85 3.96
CA HIS A 148 -7.72 -18.85 4.46
C HIS A 148 -8.71 -18.65 3.31
N PRO A 149 -9.72 -19.52 3.11
CA PRO A 149 -10.81 -19.22 2.19
C PRO A 149 -11.62 -18.01 2.67
N VAL A 150 -11.98 -17.14 1.72
CA VAL A 150 -12.87 -16.00 1.94
C VAL A 150 -14.29 -16.41 1.57
N LYS A 151 -15.23 -16.21 2.47
CA LYS A 151 -16.65 -16.51 2.26
C LYS A 151 -17.33 -15.37 1.50
N THR A 152 -18.56 -15.62 1.04
CA THR A 152 -19.34 -14.66 0.25
C THR A 152 -19.66 -13.34 0.99
N ASP A 153 -19.74 -13.38 2.32
CA ASP A 153 -19.94 -12.22 3.19
C ASP A 153 -18.63 -11.50 3.54
N GLY A 154 -17.49 -11.98 3.03
CA GLY A 154 -16.16 -11.47 3.31
C GLY A 154 -15.52 -12.03 4.58
N SER A 155 -16.23 -12.82 5.39
CA SER A 155 -15.62 -13.47 6.54
C SER A 155 -14.66 -14.59 6.13
N LEU A 156 -13.74 -14.96 7.03
CA LEU A 156 -12.73 -15.97 6.76
C LEU A 156 -13.18 -17.34 7.27
N ALA A 157 -12.94 -18.38 6.47
CA ALA A 157 -13.05 -19.75 6.92
C ALA A 157 -11.74 -20.17 7.66
N ALA A 158 -11.80 -21.33 8.30
CA ALA A 158 -10.63 -21.93 8.90
C ALA A 158 -9.52 -22.13 7.86
N ARG A 159 -8.27 -22.00 8.31
CA ARG A 159 -7.08 -22.17 7.48
C ARG A 159 -7.10 -23.53 6.76
N THR A 160 -6.83 -23.49 5.45
CA THR A 160 -6.76 -24.70 4.61
C THR A 160 -5.32 -25.14 4.35
N ASP A 161 -4.34 -24.24 4.47
CA ASP A 161 -2.93 -24.55 4.28
C ASP A 161 -2.00 -23.74 5.18
N LEU A 162 -0.81 -24.31 5.47
CA LEU A 162 0.31 -23.66 6.13
C LEU A 162 1.60 -24.22 5.53
N VAL A 163 2.27 -23.42 4.72
CA VAL A 163 3.48 -23.84 4.00
C VAL A 163 4.70 -23.18 4.65
N LYS A 164 5.55 -23.99 5.27
CA LYS A 164 6.80 -23.52 5.86
C LYS A 164 7.90 -23.45 4.81
N HIS A 165 8.61 -22.34 4.76
CA HIS A 165 9.80 -22.23 3.94
C HIS A 165 10.96 -23.04 4.51
N VAL A 166 11.82 -23.54 3.61
CA VAL A 166 12.95 -24.40 4.01
C VAL A 166 14.23 -23.56 4.05
N GLY A 167 14.91 -23.57 5.18
CA GLY A 167 16.16 -22.83 5.42
C GLY A 167 16.53 -22.85 6.88
N SER A 168 17.68 -22.26 7.22
CA SER A 168 18.19 -22.21 8.61
C SER A 168 17.39 -21.24 9.49
N ALA A 169 16.86 -20.15 8.90
CA ALA A 169 16.10 -19.14 9.61
C ALA A 169 15.09 -18.48 8.65
N PRO A 170 14.02 -19.19 8.23
CA PRO A 170 13.03 -18.62 7.33
C PRO A 170 12.24 -17.51 8.03
N HIS A 171 12.04 -16.39 7.33
CA HIS A 171 11.28 -15.23 7.73
C HIS A 171 10.41 -14.75 6.56
N ALA A 172 9.27 -15.42 6.34
CA ALA A 172 8.33 -15.03 5.29
C ALA A 172 7.81 -13.62 5.55
N HIS A 173 8.08 -12.66 4.66
CA HIS A 173 7.77 -11.25 4.91
C HIS A 173 6.67 -10.70 4.00
N GLN A 174 6.51 -11.22 2.79
CA GLN A 174 5.46 -10.78 1.88
C GLN A 174 4.85 -11.95 1.13
N VAL A 175 3.56 -11.84 0.82
CA VAL A 175 2.83 -12.62 -0.18
C VAL A 175 2.15 -11.68 -1.16
N VAL A 176 2.18 -11.98 -2.46
CA VAL A 176 1.55 -11.16 -3.48
C VAL A 176 1.06 -12.03 -4.65
N GLN A 177 -0.11 -11.70 -5.23
CA GLN A 177 -0.55 -12.31 -6.47
C GLN A 177 0.21 -11.71 -7.65
N ASP A 178 0.62 -12.53 -8.60
CA ASP A 178 1.24 -12.06 -9.83
C ASP A 178 0.23 -11.33 -10.75
N PRO A 179 0.69 -10.50 -11.69
CA PRO A 179 -0.21 -9.74 -12.57
C PRO A 179 -1.12 -10.59 -13.46
N THR A 180 -0.77 -11.88 -13.72
CA THR A 180 -1.62 -12.78 -14.51
C THR A 180 -2.74 -13.42 -13.70
N GLY A 181 -2.64 -13.39 -12.36
CA GLY A 181 -3.56 -14.07 -11.46
C GLY A 181 -3.33 -15.57 -11.33
N ASN A 182 -2.32 -16.14 -11.98
CA ASN A 182 -2.04 -17.58 -12.01
C ASN A 182 -1.13 -18.04 -10.88
N TYR A 183 -0.29 -17.13 -10.37
CA TYR A 183 0.74 -17.46 -9.39
C TYR A 183 0.66 -16.57 -8.15
N VAL A 184 1.22 -17.08 -7.07
CA VAL A 184 1.47 -16.34 -5.84
C VAL A 184 2.97 -16.29 -5.61
N LEU A 185 3.52 -15.10 -5.40
CA LEU A 185 4.89 -14.94 -4.97
C LEU A 185 4.95 -14.73 -3.47
N ALA A 186 5.95 -15.35 -2.83
CA ALA A 186 6.28 -15.12 -1.44
C ALA A 186 7.73 -14.71 -1.30
N VAL A 187 7.98 -13.64 -0.57
CA VAL A 187 9.32 -13.13 -0.30
C VAL A 187 9.72 -13.56 1.10
N ASP A 188 10.88 -14.18 1.22
CA ASP A 188 11.40 -14.63 2.50
C ASP A 188 12.78 -14.01 2.77
N LEU A 189 12.81 -13.19 3.81
CA LEU A 189 13.97 -12.42 4.21
C LEU A 189 15.09 -13.34 4.73
N GLY A 190 14.73 -14.36 5.50
CA GLY A 190 15.72 -15.22 6.17
C GLY A 190 16.32 -16.26 5.25
N THR A 191 15.66 -16.63 4.16
CA THR A 191 16.17 -17.59 3.16
C THR A 191 16.76 -16.91 1.92
N ASP A 192 16.76 -15.57 1.85
CA ASP A 192 17.19 -14.77 0.70
C ASP A 192 16.48 -15.17 -0.61
N THR A 193 15.17 -15.50 -0.54
CA THR A 193 14.48 -16.17 -1.63
C THR A 193 13.14 -15.53 -1.95
N VAL A 194 12.82 -15.45 -3.23
CA VAL A 194 11.47 -15.24 -3.76
C VAL A 194 10.94 -16.59 -4.24
N TYR A 195 9.90 -17.08 -3.61
CA TYR A 195 9.22 -18.33 -3.96
C TYR A 195 8.03 -18.02 -4.87
N THR A 196 7.75 -18.89 -5.82
CA THR A 196 6.54 -18.85 -6.65
C THR A 196 5.72 -20.11 -6.43
N TYR A 197 4.43 -19.92 -6.17
CA TYR A 197 3.46 -20.99 -5.94
C TYR A 197 2.31 -20.93 -6.93
N THR A 198 1.69 -22.07 -7.19
CA THR A 198 0.31 -22.16 -7.67
C THR A 198 -0.62 -22.39 -6.49
N ILE A 199 -1.89 -21.99 -6.61
CA ILE A 199 -2.93 -22.24 -5.61
C ILE A 199 -4.10 -23.00 -6.24
N ALA A 200 -4.47 -24.13 -5.66
CA ALA A 200 -5.62 -24.92 -6.06
C ALA A 200 -6.36 -25.48 -4.83
N ASN A 201 -7.67 -25.31 -4.77
CA ASN A 201 -8.50 -25.79 -3.66
C ASN A 201 -7.97 -25.34 -2.27
N GLY A 202 -7.42 -24.12 -2.19
CA GLY A 202 -6.86 -23.56 -0.97
C GLY A 202 -5.54 -24.18 -0.52
N LYS A 203 -4.82 -24.87 -1.42
CA LYS A 203 -3.50 -25.45 -1.20
C LYS A 203 -2.48 -24.83 -2.12
N LEU A 204 -1.31 -24.50 -1.57
CA LEU A 204 -0.16 -23.99 -2.29
C LEU A 204 0.74 -25.13 -2.76
N SER A 205 1.22 -25.02 -3.99
CA SER A 205 2.22 -25.95 -4.54
C SER A 205 3.40 -25.14 -5.08
N LEU A 206 4.61 -25.45 -4.57
CA LEU A 206 5.83 -24.77 -5.00
C LEU A 206 6.07 -25.01 -6.49
N LYS A 207 6.25 -23.93 -7.24
CA LYS A 207 6.52 -23.95 -8.70
C LYS A 207 7.98 -23.65 -9.02
N SER A 208 8.50 -22.59 -8.42
CA SER A 208 9.89 -22.16 -8.63
C SER A 208 10.38 -21.31 -7.46
N GLN A 209 11.67 -21.06 -7.42
CA GLN A 209 12.30 -20.17 -6.46
C GLN A 209 13.47 -19.43 -7.11
N ALA A 210 13.69 -18.19 -6.70
CA ALA A 210 14.80 -17.36 -7.15
C ALA A 210 15.50 -16.76 -5.93
N LYS A 211 16.83 -16.88 -5.87
CA LYS A 211 17.62 -16.30 -4.78
C LYS A 211 18.13 -14.93 -5.16
N VAL A 212 18.15 -14.03 -4.19
CA VAL A 212 18.99 -12.83 -4.22
C VAL A 212 20.36 -13.16 -3.63
N LYS A 213 21.23 -12.15 -3.52
CA LYS A 213 22.55 -12.32 -2.88
C LYS A 213 22.37 -12.77 -1.43
N THR A 214 23.17 -13.74 -1.00
CA THR A 214 23.17 -14.23 0.40
C THR A 214 23.39 -13.09 1.39
N GLY A 215 22.53 -13.01 2.40
CA GLY A 215 22.52 -11.97 3.42
C GLY A 215 21.88 -10.66 2.95
N ALA A 216 21.21 -10.63 1.80
CA ALA A 216 20.51 -9.44 1.33
C ALA A 216 19.21 -9.19 2.08
N GLY A 217 18.49 -10.23 2.47
CA GLY A 217 17.23 -10.15 3.20
C GLY A 217 16.12 -9.48 2.38
N PRO A 218 15.60 -10.12 1.32
CA PRO A 218 14.51 -9.56 0.52
C PRO A 218 13.26 -9.45 1.41
N ARG A 219 12.59 -8.30 1.33
CA ARG A 219 11.48 -7.97 2.23
C ARG A 219 10.16 -7.86 1.48
N HIS A 220 10.02 -6.85 0.65
CA HIS A 220 8.84 -6.58 -0.17
C HIS A 220 9.24 -6.42 -1.64
N LEU A 221 8.36 -6.84 -2.54
CA LEU A 221 8.48 -6.61 -3.97
C LEU A 221 7.24 -5.90 -4.51
N ALA A 222 7.41 -5.14 -5.58
CA ALA A 222 6.33 -4.55 -6.35
C ALA A 222 6.49 -4.86 -7.84
N PHE A 223 5.42 -5.28 -8.49
CA PHE A 223 5.41 -5.50 -9.93
C PHE A 223 5.36 -4.19 -10.69
N HIS A 224 6.13 -4.11 -11.76
CA HIS A 224 5.94 -3.08 -12.79
C HIS A 224 4.62 -3.32 -13.53
N PRO A 225 3.86 -2.28 -13.94
CA PRO A 225 2.56 -2.44 -14.62
C PRO A 225 2.59 -3.28 -15.91
N ASN A 226 3.76 -3.40 -16.58
CA ASN A 226 3.88 -4.26 -17.75
C ASN A 226 3.91 -5.78 -17.44
N GLY A 227 3.94 -6.16 -16.17
CA GLY A 227 3.93 -7.55 -15.71
C GLY A 227 5.20 -8.35 -16.01
N ARG A 228 6.24 -7.77 -16.62
CA ARG A 228 7.49 -8.46 -16.99
C ARG A 228 8.63 -8.24 -15.99
N TYR A 229 8.52 -7.26 -15.13
CA TYR A 229 9.51 -6.93 -14.12
C TYR A 229 8.85 -6.72 -12.77
N ALA A 230 9.63 -6.97 -11.74
CA ALA A 230 9.31 -6.59 -10.35
C ALA A 230 10.59 -6.05 -9.70
N TYR A 231 10.41 -5.32 -8.60
CA TYR A 231 11.50 -4.72 -7.85
C TYR A 231 11.42 -5.19 -6.41
N VAL A 232 12.49 -5.81 -5.90
CA VAL A 232 12.52 -6.33 -4.53
C VAL A 232 13.45 -5.50 -3.66
N ALA A 233 12.92 -4.98 -2.56
CA ALA A 233 13.68 -4.29 -1.53
C ALA A 233 14.40 -5.31 -0.65
N ASN A 234 15.71 -5.16 -0.46
CA ASN A 234 16.52 -6.01 0.39
C ASN A 234 16.85 -5.27 1.69
N GLU A 235 16.28 -5.73 2.78
CA GLU A 235 16.34 -5.07 4.08
C GLU A 235 17.74 -5.02 4.67
N LEU A 236 18.50 -6.12 4.58
CA LEU A 236 19.72 -6.30 5.38
C LEU A 236 20.97 -5.72 4.73
N ASN A 237 20.93 -5.39 3.43
CA ASN A 237 22.10 -4.86 2.72
C ASN A 237 21.84 -3.53 2.00
N SER A 238 20.68 -2.87 2.26
CA SER A 238 20.32 -1.55 1.72
C SER A 238 20.32 -1.50 0.19
N THR A 239 19.80 -2.55 -0.47
CA THR A 239 19.72 -2.62 -1.92
C THR A 239 18.31 -2.88 -2.44
N ILE A 240 18.15 -2.68 -3.75
CA ILE A 240 16.97 -3.08 -4.53
C ILE A 240 17.45 -3.89 -5.73
N ASN A 241 16.82 -5.05 -5.99
CA ASN A 241 17.05 -5.81 -7.23
C ASN A 241 15.92 -5.58 -8.23
N VAL A 242 16.26 -5.54 -9.50
CA VAL A 242 15.31 -5.77 -10.59
C VAL A 242 15.16 -7.26 -10.78
N LEU A 243 13.92 -7.73 -10.78
CA LEU A 243 13.55 -9.11 -11.06
C LEU A 243 12.89 -9.17 -12.44
N GLN A 244 13.38 -10.01 -13.34
CA GLN A 244 12.64 -10.36 -14.55
C GLN A 244 11.62 -11.44 -14.21
N TYR A 245 10.39 -11.26 -14.66
CA TYR A 245 9.27 -12.16 -14.40
C TYR A 245 8.68 -12.70 -15.71
N ASP A 246 8.49 -14.00 -15.76
CA ASP A 246 7.77 -14.69 -16.83
C ASP A 246 6.39 -15.13 -16.34
N GLY A 247 5.35 -14.39 -16.69
CA GLY A 247 3.96 -14.67 -16.28
C GLY A 247 3.36 -15.96 -16.89
N ALA A 248 3.98 -16.54 -17.94
CA ALA A 248 3.53 -17.81 -18.49
C ALA A 248 3.97 -19.01 -17.64
N THR A 249 5.14 -18.91 -17.02
CA THR A 249 5.74 -20.01 -16.23
C THR A 249 5.82 -19.73 -14.73
N GLY A 250 5.61 -18.49 -14.30
CA GLY A 250 5.82 -18.05 -12.93
C GLY A 250 7.30 -17.93 -12.52
N LYS A 251 8.21 -17.98 -13.50
CA LYS A 251 9.66 -17.95 -13.23
C LYS A 251 10.11 -16.53 -12.93
N VAL A 252 10.86 -16.38 -11.84
CA VAL A 252 11.59 -15.16 -11.47
C VAL A 252 13.07 -15.36 -11.81
N THR A 253 13.68 -14.36 -12.42
CA THR A 253 15.15 -14.31 -12.63
C THR A 253 15.67 -13.04 -11.97
N THR A 254 16.62 -13.20 -11.05
CA THR A 254 17.19 -12.09 -10.27
C THR A 254 18.24 -11.36 -11.12
N GLY A 255 18.05 -10.04 -11.29
CA GLY A 255 19.03 -9.15 -11.93
C GLY A 255 19.95 -8.46 -10.93
N ALA A 256 20.70 -7.47 -11.42
CA ALA A 256 21.63 -6.71 -10.59
C ALA A 256 20.95 -5.94 -9.47
N ALA A 257 21.64 -5.83 -8.34
CA ALA A 257 21.24 -4.99 -7.21
C ALA A 257 21.91 -3.61 -7.29
N GLN A 258 21.22 -2.58 -6.77
CA GLN A 258 21.79 -1.25 -6.56
C GLN A 258 21.41 -0.69 -5.20
N THR A 259 22.22 0.26 -4.70
CA THR A 259 22.01 0.84 -3.37
C THR A 259 20.78 1.76 -3.32
N THR A 260 20.04 1.71 -2.20
CA THR A 260 18.88 2.56 -1.95
C THR A 260 19.23 3.90 -1.30
N VAL A 261 20.44 4.02 -0.77
CA VAL A 261 20.95 5.22 -0.09
C VAL A 261 22.27 5.67 -0.67
N PRO A 262 22.70 6.94 -0.49
CA PRO A 262 24.03 7.42 -0.87
C PRO A 262 25.15 6.65 -0.15
N ALA A 263 26.35 6.67 -0.72
CA ALA A 263 27.53 6.13 -0.03
C ALA A 263 27.80 6.91 1.27
N GLY A 264 28.24 6.21 2.31
CA GLY A 264 28.50 6.83 3.63
C GLY A 264 27.25 7.09 4.47
N SER A 265 26.07 6.65 4.01
CA SER A 265 24.85 6.76 4.82
C SER A 265 24.92 5.90 6.09
N PRO A 266 24.17 6.26 7.17
CA PRO A 266 24.07 5.44 8.38
C PRO A 266 23.44 4.08 8.07
N THR A 267 23.44 3.19 9.06
CA THR A 267 22.76 1.88 8.99
C THR A 267 21.31 2.07 8.54
N ASN A 268 20.92 1.32 7.53
CA ASN A 268 19.65 1.49 6.86
C ASN A 268 18.99 0.15 6.54
N TYR A 269 17.67 0.11 6.64
CA TYR A 269 16.84 -1.07 6.44
C TYR A 269 15.70 -0.75 5.46
N PRO A 270 15.83 -1.00 4.16
CA PRO A 270 14.74 -0.88 3.18
C PRO A 270 13.44 -1.49 3.69
N GLY A 271 12.34 -0.75 3.59
CA GLY A 271 11.02 -1.14 4.08
C GLY A 271 10.08 -1.54 2.95
N GLU A 272 9.19 -0.62 2.60
CA GLU A 272 8.21 -0.79 1.53
C GLU A 272 8.79 -0.37 0.18
N VAL A 273 8.34 -1.05 -0.88
CA VAL A 273 8.62 -0.66 -2.28
C VAL A 273 7.31 -0.60 -3.06
N ILE A 274 7.10 0.49 -3.78
CA ILE A 274 5.94 0.69 -4.65
C ILE A 274 6.36 1.24 -6.01
N VAL A 275 5.51 1.01 -7.02
CA VAL A 275 5.70 1.53 -8.39
C VAL A 275 4.63 2.56 -8.66
N SER A 276 4.98 3.66 -9.36
CA SER A 276 3.99 4.63 -9.82
C SER A 276 2.98 3.97 -10.78
N PRO A 277 1.71 4.43 -10.83
CA PRO A 277 0.68 3.81 -11.68
C PRO A 277 1.06 3.73 -13.16
N ASP A 278 1.84 4.68 -13.65
CA ASP A 278 2.35 4.74 -15.02
C ASP A 278 3.64 3.94 -15.26
N GLY A 279 4.19 3.31 -14.22
CA GLY A 279 5.40 2.50 -14.28
C GLY A 279 6.71 3.28 -14.39
N ARG A 280 6.69 4.62 -14.40
CA ARG A 280 7.90 5.42 -14.63
C ARG A 280 8.82 5.57 -13.43
N PHE A 281 8.29 5.37 -12.22
CA PHE A 281 9.03 5.57 -10.99
C PHE A 281 8.83 4.42 -10.00
N VAL A 282 9.90 4.12 -9.26
CA VAL A 282 9.87 3.22 -8.10
C VAL A 282 10.24 4.04 -6.87
N TYR A 283 9.46 3.86 -5.80
CA TYR A 283 9.68 4.47 -4.50
C TYR A 283 9.96 3.39 -3.47
N LEU A 284 10.97 3.61 -2.64
CA LEU A 284 11.38 2.66 -1.62
C LEU A 284 11.69 3.39 -0.32
N SER A 285 11.05 2.99 0.78
CA SER A 285 11.30 3.58 2.09
C SER A 285 12.59 3.04 2.73
N ASN A 286 13.38 3.92 3.32
CA ASN A 286 14.66 3.65 3.97
C ASN A 286 14.56 3.95 5.47
N ARG A 287 14.42 2.90 6.29
CA ARG A 287 14.37 2.98 7.75
C ARG A 287 15.78 3.12 8.32
N GLY A 288 16.03 4.15 9.10
CA GLY A 288 17.35 4.53 9.61
C GLY A 288 17.93 5.71 8.85
N HIS A 289 18.03 5.67 7.52
CA HIS A 289 18.32 6.87 6.70
C HIS A 289 17.14 7.85 6.65
N ASN A 290 15.92 7.35 6.95
CA ASN A 290 14.69 8.14 7.06
C ASN A 290 14.36 8.94 5.80
N SER A 291 14.44 8.26 4.66
CA SER A 291 14.15 8.79 3.33
C SER A 291 13.30 7.87 2.48
N ILE A 292 12.86 8.40 1.36
CA ILE A 292 12.27 7.62 0.27
C ILE A 292 13.26 7.65 -0.90
N ALA A 293 13.86 6.50 -1.23
CA ALA A 293 14.63 6.40 -2.47
C ALA A 293 13.69 6.47 -3.67
N VAL A 294 13.99 7.35 -4.60
CA VAL A 294 13.24 7.55 -5.84
C VAL A 294 14.09 7.07 -7.00
N PHE A 295 13.55 6.15 -7.78
CA PHE A 295 14.21 5.62 -8.97
C PHE A 295 13.39 5.94 -10.21
N ALA A 296 14.04 6.44 -11.26
CA ALA A 296 13.48 6.43 -12.60
C ALA A 296 13.59 5.02 -13.18
N VAL A 297 12.51 4.53 -13.77
CA VAL A 297 12.46 3.26 -14.47
C VAL A 297 12.89 3.46 -15.91
N GLU A 298 13.85 2.69 -16.35
CA GLU A 298 14.43 2.77 -17.69
C GLU A 298 14.33 1.42 -18.42
N SER A 299 14.60 1.42 -19.71
CA SER A 299 14.62 0.20 -20.56
C SER A 299 13.33 -0.64 -20.43
N GLY A 300 12.16 0.03 -20.32
CA GLY A 300 10.87 -0.63 -20.21
C GLY A 300 10.68 -1.48 -18.96
N GLY A 301 11.34 -1.13 -17.85
CA GLY A 301 11.27 -1.81 -16.56
C GLY A 301 12.54 -2.57 -16.18
N ALA A 302 13.48 -2.75 -17.12
CA ALA A 302 14.65 -3.61 -16.92
C ALA A 302 15.76 -2.96 -16.08
N THR A 303 15.77 -1.64 -15.95
CA THR A 303 16.80 -0.91 -15.20
C THR A 303 16.19 0.19 -14.36
N LEU A 304 16.86 0.49 -13.25
CA LEU A 304 16.51 1.58 -12.34
C LEU A 304 17.68 2.57 -12.28
N ARG A 305 17.38 3.87 -12.23
CA ARG A 305 18.35 4.92 -11.95
C ARG A 305 17.87 5.75 -10.78
N ARG A 306 18.59 5.72 -9.65
CA ARG A 306 18.24 6.52 -8.48
C ARG A 306 18.37 8.01 -8.80
N ILE A 307 17.29 8.76 -8.63
CA ILE A 307 17.18 10.19 -8.92
C ILE A 307 17.09 11.05 -7.66
N GLY A 308 16.85 10.46 -6.51
CA GLY A 308 16.80 11.20 -5.24
C GLY A 308 16.55 10.31 -4.03
N THR A 309 16.78 10.91 -2.84
CA THR A 309 16.47 10.32 -1.54
C THR A 309 15.87 11.39 -0.62
N PRO A 310 14.72 12.01 -0.98
CA PRO A 310 14.08 13.01 -0.14
C PRO A 310 13.72 12.43 1.24
N THR A 311 13.61 13.32 2.25
CA THR A 311 13.18 12.90 3.59
C THR A 311 11.79 12.28 3.58
N CYS A 312 11.58 11.28 4.42
CA CYS A 312 10.27 10.63 4.62
C CYS A 312 9.28 11.47 5.47
N GLY A 313 9.74 12.59 6.03
CA GLY A 313 8.93 13.45 6.89
C GLY A 313 8.77 12.99 8.34
N GLY A 314 9.56 12.01 8.78
CA GLY A 314 9.57 11.47 10.13
C GLY A 314 10.72 10.50 10.35
N ASP A 315 10.56 9.57 11.30
CA ASP A 315 11.54 8.55 11.65
C ASP A 315 10.98 7.14 11.47
N TRP A 316 11.76 6.27 10.83
CA TRP A 316 11.47 4.86 10.60
C TRP A 316 10.26 4.65 9.66
N PRO A 317 10.34 5.05 8.38
CA PRO A 317 9.26 4.89 7.39
C PRO A 317 9.04 3.41 7.07
N ARG A 318 8.09 2.76 7.78
CA ARG A 318 7.83 1.32 7.66
C ARG A 318 7.01 0.97 6.43
N HIS A 319 6.03 1.81 6.10
CA HIS A 319 5.13 1.59 4.96
C HIS A 319 4.90 2.89 4.21
N VAL A 320 4.79 2.79 2.90
CA VAL A 320 4.43 3.90 2.01
C VAL A 320 3.38 3.44 1.02
N THR A 321 2.47 4.34 0.65
CA THR A 321 1.48 4.09 -0.40
C THR A 321 1.15 5.38 -1.15
N LEU A 322 0.66 5.25 -2.37
CA LEU A 322 0.12 6.37 -3.15
C LEU A 322 -1.39 6.45 -2.94
N ASP A 323 -1.92 7.67 -3.02
CA ASP A 323 -3.35 7.85 -3.20
C ASP A 323 -3.80 7.31 -4.58
N PRO A 324 -5.10 7.07 -4.81
CA PRO A 324 -5.58 6.53 -6.09
C PRO A 324 -5.21 7.36 -7.32
N THR A 325 -4.88 8.64 -7.16
CA THR A 325 -4.46 9.52 -8.27
C THR A 325 -2.96 9.46 -8.53
N GLY A 326 -2.17 8.85 -7.66
CA GLY A 326 -0.71 8.85 -7.71
C GLY A 326 -0.05 10.21 -7.43
N LYS A 327 -0.81 11.20 -6.95
CA LYS A 327 -0.32 12.56 -6.70
C LYS A 327 0.09 12.81 -5.25
N LEU A 328 -0.41 12.02 -4.33
CA LEU A 328 -0.05 12.05 -2.92
C LEU A 328 0.55 10.72 -2.51
N MET A 329 1.60 10.80 -1.70
CA MET A 329 2.19 9.64 -1.03
C MET A 329 1.99 9.79 0.48
N PHE A 330 1.51 8.72 1.12
CA PHE A 330 1.42 8.63 2.57
C PHE A 330 2.54 7.75 3.09
N VAL A 331 3.20 8.22 4.15
CA VAL A 331 4.35 7.54 4.77
C VAL A 331 4.08 7.32 6.24
N SER A 332 3.98 6.05 6.65
CA SER A 332 3.87 5.67 8.06
C SER A 332 5.25 5.67 8.71
N ASN A 333 5.52 6.66 9.55
CA ASN A 333 6.77 6.83 10.28
C ASN A 333 6.59 6.28 11.71
N GLN A 334 6.98 5.03 11.92
CA GLN A 334 6.68 4.25 13.12
C GLN A 334 7.23 4.91 14.40
N ARG A 335 8.48 5.38 14.38
CA ARG A 335 9.17 5.88 15.58
C ARG A 335 8.89 7.33 15.91
N SER A 336 8.44 8.12 14.93
CA SER A 336 8.03 9.52 15.16
C SER A 336 6.52 9.69 15.33
N ASN A 337 5.76 8.58 15.40
CA ASN A 337 4.31 8.60 15.64
C ASN A 337 3.57 9.54 14.68
N ASN A 338 3.91 9.49 13.37
CA ASN A 338 3.23 10.32 12.40
C ASN A 338 3.06 9.65 11.03
N VAL A 339 1.99 10.03 10.36
CA VAL A 339 1.82 9.80 8.92
C VAL A 339 2.16 11.10 8.21
N ALA A 340 3.22 11.09 7.40
CA ALA A 340 3.57 12.22 6.55
C ALA A 340 2.86 12.10 5.19
N THR A 341 2.40 13.22 4.66
CA THR A 341 1.92 13.33 3.28
C THR A 341 2.96 14.04 2.44
N LEU A 342 3.38 13.40 1.35
CA LEU A 342 4.29 13.96 0.36
C LEU A 342 3.53 14.20 -0.95
N GLN A 343 3.78 15.34 -1.60
CA GLN A 343 3.36 15.59 -2.97
C GLN A 343 4.27 14.83 -3.92
N VAL A 344 3.69 14.11 -4.85
CA VAL A 344 4.38 13.48 -5.97
C VAL A 344 4.33 14.41 -7.18
N ASP A 345 5.46 14.83 -7.68
CA ASP A 345 5.56 15.40 -9.02
C ASP A 345 5.51 14.26 -10.03
N THR A 346 4.38 14.05 -10.65
CA THR A 346 4.19 12.93 -11.57
C THR A 346 5.02 13.05 -12.86
N ALA A 347 5.58 14.21 -13.19
CA ALA A 347 6.47 14.39 -14.34
C ALA A 347 7.90 13.94 -14.04
N THR A 348 8.40 14.24 -12.83
CA THR A 348 9.79 13.99 -12.42
C THR A 348 9.95 12.85 -11.43
N GLY A 349 8.87 12.40 -10.78
CA GLY A 349 8.88 11.41 -9.69
C GLY A 349 9.33 11.98 -8.35
N LEU A 350 9.75 13.25 -8.27
CA LEU A 350 10.28 13.84 -7.06
C LEU A 350 9.17 14.08 -6.01
N LEU A 351 9.57 14.03 -4.75
CA LEU A 351 8.68 14.16 -3.61
C LEU A 351 8.95 15.43 -2.82
N THR A 352 7.87 16.11 -2.40
CA THR A 352 7.92 17.29 -1.53
C THR A 352 6.96 17.12 -0.36
N LYS A 353 7.43 17.35 0.88
CA LYS A 353 6.58 17.24 2.08
C LYS A 353 5.46 18.28 2.04
N LYS A 354 4.22 17.85 2.27
CA LYS A 354 3.02 18.72 2.38
C LYS A 354 2.53 18.87 3.80
N SER A 355 2.28 17.77 4.48
CA SER A 355 1.67 17.76 5.81
C SER A 355 2.21 16.62 6.67
N SER A 356 1.84 16.63 7.94
CA SER A 356 2.12 15.57 8.90
C SER A 356 0.94 15.46 9.85
N PHE A 357 0.55 14.22 10.13
CA PHE A 357 -0.56 13.88 11.01
C PHE A 357 -0.03 12.97 12.12
N THR A 358 -0.31 13.31 13.39
CA THR A 358 0.08 12.48 14.54
C THR A 358 -0.81 11.24 14.60
N ALA A 359 -0.20 10.07 14.60
CA ALA A 359 -0.88 8.78 14.72
C ALA A 359 -0.06 7.86 15.65
N PRO A 360 -0.71 7.07 16.52
CA PRO A 360 -0.02 6.19 17.46
C PRO A 360 0.64 5.02 16.72
N ILE A 361 1.96 4.97 16.75
CA ILE A 361 2.83 3.93 16.15
C ILE A 361 2.29 3.45 14.79
N PRO A 362 2.20 4.34 13.77
CA PRO A 362 1.65 3.96 12.47
C PRO A 362 2.66 3.08 11.73
N VAL A 363 2.23 1.90 11.31
CA VAL A 363 3.08 0.92 10.61
C VAL A 363 2.52 0.51 9.25
N CYS A 364 1.26 0.86 8.98
CA CYS A 364 0.59 0.71 7.70
C CYS A 364 -0.36 1.88 7.47
N VAL A 365 -0.45 2.36 6.24
CA VAL A 365 -1.44 3.35 5.80
C VAL A 365 -2.05 2.89 4.49
N LEU A 366 -3.37 2.79 4.45
CA LEU A 366 -4.11 2.23 3.31
C LEU A 366 -5.21 3.21 2.90
N PRO A 367 -5.15 3.80 1.68
CA PRO A 367 -6.28 4.52 1.10
C PRO A 367 -7.47 3.61 0.83
N GLY A 368 -8.68 4.13 1.14
CA GLY A 368 -9.96 3.43 0.95
C GLY A 368 -10.76 3.94 -0.24
#